data_d2ba09ca884309f4eb78168e4b30610f
#
_entry.id   d2ba09ca884309f4eb78168e4b30610f
#
_cell.length_a   1.000
_cell.length_b   1.000
_cell.length_c   1.000
_cell.angle_alpha   90.00
_cell.angle_beta   90.00
_cell.angle_gamma   90.00
#
_symmetry.space_group_name_H-M   'P 1'
#
loop_
_entity.id
_entity.type
_entity.pdbx_description
1 polymer ?
#
loop_
_entity_poly.entity_id
_entity_poly.type
_entity_poly.pdbx_seq_one_letter_code
_entity_poly.pdbx_strand_id
1 'polypeptide(L)'
;LFKGLIGEKKTEYKLLFSLDSDVYTVYHNIIIPSRNGTTQIDHVIISPFGLFVVETKNLKGWIYGTETQSTWTQVVYQSKYKFQNPLRQSYRHKKVLSKHLRIKESYIYQVVSFVGDCQFKTEMPPNVIKSGLGSYIKEFNKIVFSEDEVKEIENILSRLKSEVSVSTEKHIQSLHNRHSSNTTCPNCGSNLVERTVKKGAKAG
;
A
#
# COMPACT_ATOMS: atom_id res chain seq x y z
N LEU A 1 4.72 -15.53 -1.81
CA LEU A 1 3.36 -15.54 -1.22
C LEU A 1 3.40 -15.71 0.31
N PHE A 2 4.02 -16.74 0.86
CA PHE A 2 4.02 -17.04 2.31
C PHE A 2 4.63 -15.94 3.19
N LYS A 3 5.73 -15.29 2.76
CA LYS A 3 6.40 -14.23 3.53
C LYS A 3 5.58 -12.93 3.59
N GLY A 4 4.82 -12.61 2.55
CA GLY A 4 3.91 -11.47 2.53
C GLY A 4 2.82 -11.64 3.59
N LEU A 5 2.12 -12.76 3.57
CA LEU A 5 1.04 -13.09 4.50
C LEU A 5 1.48 -13.03 5.99
N ILE A 6 2.69 -13.53 6.31
CA ILE A 6 3.27 -13.41 7.66
C ILE A 6 3.51 -11.94 8.03
N GLY A 7 3.95 -11.12 7.08
CA GLY A 7 4.18 -9.71 7.30
C GLY A 7 2.89 -8.95 7.60
N GLU A 8 1.86 -9.18 6.81
CA GLU A 8 0.54 -8.59 7.00
C GLU A 8 -0.03 -8.96 8.38
N LYS A 9 0.06 -10.24 8.78
CA LYS A 9 -0.37 -10.69 10.11
C LYS A 9 0.41 -10.01 11.24
N LYS A 10 1.72 -9.83 11.11
CA LYS A 10 2.52 -9.08 12.10
C LYS A 10 2.08 -7.62 12.21
N THR A 11 1.75 -6.97 11.10
CA THR A 11 1.22 -5.60 11.10
C THR A 11 -0.17 -5.56 11.73
N GLU A 12 -1.04 -6.51 11.41
CA GLU A 12 -2.37 -6.65 12.02
C GLU A 12 -2.28 -6.71 13.55
N TYR A 13 -1.43 -7.57 14.11
CA TYR A 13 -1.22 -7.64 15.58
C TYR A 13 -0.68 -6.32 16.15
N LYS A 14 0.29 -5.69 15.49
CA LYS A 14 0.82 -4.39 15.95
C LYS A 14 -0.27 -3.33 16.01
N LEU A 15 -1.15 -3.25 15.02
CA LEU A 15 -2.27 -2.31 14.98
C LEU A 15 -3.28 -2.63 16.07
N LEU A 16 -3.67 -3.90 16.22
CA LEU A 16 -4.63 -4.35 17.23
C LEU A 16 -4.20 -3.97 18.67
N PHE A 17 -2.92 -4.14 19.01
CA PHE A 17 -2.41 -3.85 20.34
C PHE A 17 -2.02 -2.38 20.56
N SER A 18 -1.92 -1.58 19.50
CA SER A 18 -1.44 -0.21 19.61
C SER A 18 -2.50 0.86 19.38
N LEU A 19 -3.61 0.52 18.75
CA LEU A 19 -4.70 1.44 18.43
C LEU A 19 -5.92 1.13 19.30
N ASP A 20 -6.60 2.19 19.74
CA ASP A 20 -7.84 2.09 20.49
C ASP A 20 -8.99 1.74 19.54
N SER A 21 -9.67 0.62 19.76
CA SER A 21 -10.77 0.14 18.92
C SER A 21 -12.01 1.05 18.93
N ASP A 22 -12.17 1.89 19.95
CA ASP A 22 -13.27 2.84 20.02
C ASP A 22 -13.04 4.07 19.13
N VAL A 23 -11.78 4.27 18.68
CA VAL A 23 -11.38 5.41 17.85
C VAL A 23 -10.96 4.98 16.44
N TYR A 24 -10.35 3.81 16.32
CA TYR A 24 -9.74 3.34 15.07
C TYR A 24 -10.34 2.00 14.63
N THR A 25 -10.98 1.99 13.47
CA THR A 25 -11.42 0.74 12.84
C THR A 25 -10.42 0.31 11.76
N VAL A 26 -9.97 -0.94 11.82
CA VAL A 26 -8.94 -1.48 10.94
C VAL A 26 -9.53 -2.53 10.00
N TYR A 27 -9.33 -2.33 8.71
CA TYR A 27 -9.70 -3.26 7.65
C TYR A 27 -8.44 -3.87 7.02
N HIS A 28 -8.47 -5.17 6.76
CA HIS A 28 -7.36 -5.91 6.20
C HIS A 28 -7.72 -6.48 4.84
N ASN A 29 -6.76 -6.47 3.90
CA ASN A 29 -6.91 -7.11 2.58
C ASN A 29 -8.12 -6.57 1.79
N ILE A 30 -8.25 -5.25 1.69
CA ILE A 30 -9.34 -4.61 0.94
C ILE A 30 -9.00 -4.62 -0.54
N ILE A 31 -9.86 -5.25 -1.35
CA ILE A 31 -9.76 -5.26 -2.81
C ILE A 31 -10.71 -4.22 -3.39
N ILE A 32 -10.16 -3.29 -4.16
CA ILE A 32 -10.90 -2.17 -4.74
C ILE A 32 -10.80 -2.21 -6.26
N PRO A 33 -11.91 -2.00 -7.00
CA PRO A 33 -11.85 -1.79 -8.44
C PRO A 33 -10.96 -0.59 -8.79
N SER A 34 -10.14 -0.75 -9.81
CA SER A 34 -9.28 0.30 -10.35
C SER A 34 -9.44 0.38 -11.87
N ARG A 35 -8.91 1.45 -12.49
CA ARG A 35 -9.09 1.70 -13.93
C ARG A 35 -8.77 0.48 -14.81
N ASN A 36 -7.75 -0.29 -14.47
CA ASN A 36 -7.28 -1.44 -15.22
C ASN A 36 -7.31 -2.72 -14.37
N GLY A 37 -8.46 -3.04 -13.77
CA GLY A 37 -8.68 -4.22 -12.95
C GLY A 37 -8.92 -3.89 -11.48
N THR A 38 -8.21 -4.53 -10.58
CA THR A 38 -8.36 -4.35 -9.13
C THR A 38 -7.03 -4.04 -8.46
N THR A 39 -7.06 -3.46 -7.28
CA THR A 39 -5.90 -3.31 -6.40
C THR A 39 -6.25 -3.82 -5.01
N GLN A 40 -5.31 -4.51 -4.37
CA GLN A 40 -5.42 -4.92 -2.98
C GLN A 40 -4.64 -3.93 -2.12
N ILE A 41 -5.24 -3.53 -0.99
CA ILE A 41 -4.61 -2.71 0.04
C ILE A 41 -4.45 -3.58 1.27
N ASP A 42 -3.25 -3.69 1.81
CA ASP A 42 -2.95 -4.58 2.93
C ASP A 42 -3.77 -4.19 4.17
N HIS A 43 -3.72 -2.91 4.58
CA HIS A 43 -4.53 -2.41 5.69
C HIS A 43 -5.05 -1.00 5.40
N VAL A 44 -6.31 -0.77 5.75
CA VAL A 44 -6.97 0.55 5.76
C VAL A 44 -7.45 0.81 7.17
N ILE A 45 -7.08 1.96 7.76
CA ILE A 45 -7.48 2.36 9.10
C ILE A 45 -8.31 3.63 8.96
N ILE A 46 -9.51 3.64 9.54
CA ILE A 46 -10.38 4.80 9.61
C ILE A 46 -10.47 5.33 11.03
N SER A 47 -10.47 6.63 11.19
CA SER A 47 -10.69 7.35 12.43
C SER A 47 -11.24 8.75 12.15
N PRO A 48 -11.73 9.50 13.15
CA PRO A 48 -12.07 10.92 12.99
C PRO A 48 -10.89 11.78 12.50
N PHE A 49 -9.66 11.32 12.69
CA PHE A 49 -8.43 12.06 12.35
C PHE A 49 -7.95 11.82 10.92
N GLY A 50 -8.59 10.89 10.19
CA GLY A 50 -8.25 10.58 8.83
C GLY A 50 -8.28 9.10 8.51
N LEU A 51 -7.89 8.80 7.28
CA LEU A 51 -7.83 7.45 6.75
C LEU A 51 -6.37 7.11 6.43
N PHE A 52 -5.89 5.97 6.92
CA PHE A 52 -4.52 5.55 6.73
C PHE A 52 -4.47 4.32 5.82
N VAL A 53 -3.67 4.42 4.78
CA VAL A 53 -3.35 3.30 3.88
C VAL A 53 -1.99 2.77 4.27
N VAL A 54 -1.94 1.55 4.81
CA VAL A 54 -0.69 0.92 5.27
C VAL A 54 -0.29 -0.19 4.31
N GLU A 55 0.87 -0.01 3.70
CA GLU A 55 1.56 -1.02 2.88
C GLU A 55 2.57 -1.76 3.75
N THR A 56 2.52 -3.08 3.78
CA THR A 56 3.40 -3.90 4.61
C THR A 56 4.54 -4.50 3.79
N LYS A 57 5.76 -4.40 4.31
CA LYS A 57 6.95 -5.04 3.72
C LYS A 57 7.64 -5.94 4.74
N ASN A 58 7.60 -7.26 4.52
CA ASN A 58 8.31 -8.25 5.33
C ASN A 58 9.63 -8.63 4.66
N LEU A 59 10.64 -7.77 4.79
CA LEU A 59 11.95 -7.91 4.19
C LEU A 59 13.03 -8.02 5.27
N LYS A 60 14.13 -8.70 4.95
CA LYS A 60 15.32 -8.83 5.80
C LYS A 60 16.54 -8.21 5.12
N GLY A 61 17.59 -7.94 5.91
CA GLY A 61 18.86 -7.41 5.40
C GLY A 61 18.83 -5.90 5.20
N TRP A 62 19.61 -5.40 4.29
CA TRP A 62 19.77 -3.97 4.06
C TRP A 62 18.80 -3.46 2.99
N ILE A 63 18.16 -2.33 3.26
CA ILE A 63 17.23 -1.68 2.35
C ILE A 63 17.80 -0.33 1.94
N TYR A 64 17.88 -0.13 0.64
CA TYR A 64 18.30 1.12 0.00
C TYR A 64 17.16 1.65 -0.86
N GLY A 65 16.85 2.92 -0.71
CA GLY A 65 15.80 3.56 -1.52
C GLY A 65 15.59 5.01 -1.14
N THR A 66 14.96 5.75 -2.02
CA THR A 66 14.52 7.14 -1.82
C THR A 66 13.09 7.32 -2.34
N GLU A 67 12.44 8.42 -1.99
CA GLU A 67 11.08 8.71 -2.46
C GLU A 67 10.97 8.77 -3.99
N THR A 68 11.98 9.32 -4.65
CA THR A 68 11.95 9.60 -6.09
C THR A 68 12.21 8.39 -6.96
N GLN A 69 12.94 7.39 -6.46
CA GLN A 69 13.28 6.18 -7.21
C GLN A 69 12.04 5.34 -7.53
N SER A 70 12.00 4.72 -8.71
CA SER A 70 10.91 3.80 -9.08
C SER A 70 11.02 2.45 -8.38
N THR A 71 12.25 2.01 -8.10
CA THR A 71 12.55 0.74 -7.43
C THR A 71 13.53 0.96 -6.29
N TRP A 72 13.36 0.17 -5.23
CA TRP A 72 14.28 0.07 -4.11
C TRP A 72 15.10 -1.21 -4.22
N THR A 73 16.19 -1.29 -3.45
CA THR A 73 17.07 -2.44 -3.45
C THR A 73 17.14 -3.06 -2.06
N GLN A 74 16.90 -4.36 -1.99
CA GLN A 74 17.19 -5.20 -0.83
C GLN A 74 18.53 -5.91 -1.04
N VAL A 75 19.39 -5.90 -0.02
CA VAL A 75 20.64 -6.67 0.00
C VAL A 75 20.56 -7.69 1.12
N VAL A 76 20.71 -8.96 0.77
CA VAL A 76 20.74 -10.09 1.71
C VAL A 76 22.02 -10.86 1.45
N TYR A 77 22.96 -10.82 2.40
CA TYR A 77 24.33 -11.31 2.21
C TYR A 77 24.98 -10.65 0.98
N GLN A 78 25.35 -11.41 -0.03
CA GLN A 78 25.96 -10.93 -1.28
C GLN A 78 24.94 -10.70 -2.40
N SER A 79 23.68 -11.04 -2.20
CA SER A 79 22.63 -10.95 -3.21
C SER A 79 21.87 -9.64 -3.15
N LYS A 80 21.59 -9.05 -4.32
CA LYS A 80 20.83 -7.81 -4.47
C LYS A 80 19.51 -8.10 -5.20
N TYR A 81 18.40 -7.65 -4.63
CA TYR A 81 17.05 -7.79 -5.19
C TYR A 81 16.42 -6.42 -5.35
N LYS A 82 15.87 -6.13 -6.52
CA LYS A 82 15.08 -4.92 -6.74
C LYS A 82 13.61 -5.20 -6.48
N PHE A 83 12.92 -4.25 -5.88
CA PHE A 83 11.47 -4.30 -5.68
C PHE A 83 10.88 -2.91 -5.92
N GLN A 84 9.57 -2.88 -6.22
CA GLN A 84 8.87 -1.63 -6.46
C GLN A 84 8.97 -0.71 -5.23
N ASN A 85 9.16 0.58 -5.46
CA ASN A 85 9.12 1.58 -4.39
C ASN A 85 7.76 1.52 -3.66
N PRO A 86 7.72 1.15 -2.36
CA PRO A 86 6.48 0.96 -1.63
C PRO A 86 5.71 2.28 -1.40
N LEU A 87 6.39 3.41 -1.40
CA LEU A 87 5.74 4.73 -1.34
C LEU A 87 4.89 4.99 -2.60
N ARG A 88 5.40 4.62 -3.78
CA ARG A 88 4.63 4.73 -5.03
C ARG A 88 3.46 3.76 -5.06
N GLN A 89 3.62 2.58 -4.48
CA GLN A 89 2.54 1.60 -4.34
C GLN A 89 1.46 2.15 -3.41
N SER A 90 1.81 2.61 -2.23
CA SER A 90 0.91 3.21 -1.25
C SER A 90 0.23 4.48 -1.78
N TYR A 91 0.95 5.33 -2.54
CA TYR A 91 0.37 6.50 -3.20
C TYR A 91 -0.73 6.13 -4.19
N ARG A 92 -0.51 5.07 -4.97
CA ARG A 92 -1.55 4.56 -5.88
C ARG A 92 -2.77 4.07 -5.12
N HIS A 93 -2.58 3.34 -4.01
CA HIS A 93 -3.66 2.88 -3.14
C HIS A 93 -4.46 4.06 -2.59
N LYS A 94 -3.79 5.12 -2.12
CA LYS A 94 -4.39 6.38 -1.70
C LYS A 94 -5.28 6.98 -2.79
N LYS A 95 -4.78 7.09 -4.03
CA LYS A 95 -5.54 7.63 -5.18
C LYS A 95 -6.79 6.81 -5.50
N VAL A 96 -6.66 5.48 -5.53
CA VAL A 96 -7.79 4.60 -5.82
C VAL A 96 -8.84 4.70 -4.72
N LEU A 97 -8.40 4.70 -3.45
CA LEU A 97 -9.29 4.79 -2.30
C LEU A 97 -10.02 6.14 -2.23
N SER A 98 -9.30 7.26 -2.44
CA SER A 98 -9.88 8.61 -2.51
C SER A 98 -10.99 8.69 -3.56
N LYS A 99 -10.73 8.17 -4.76
CA LYS A 99 -11.73 8.15 -5.83
C LYS A 99 -12.92 7.26 -5.49
N HIS A 100 -12.70 6.09 -4.91
CA HIS A 100 -13.75 5.13 -4.59
C HIS A 100 -14.66 5.65 -3.47
N LEU A 101 -14.08 6.22 -2.42
CA LEU A 101 -14.80 6.79 -1.27
C LEU A 101 -15.29 8.23 -1.51
N ARG A 102 -14.88 8.89 -2.60
CA ARG A 102 -15.16 10.29 -2.92
C ARG A 102 -14.72 11.28 -1.85
N ILE A 103 -13.62 10.99 -1.18
CA ILE A 103 -13.02 11.85 -0.15
C ILE A 103 -11.74 12.53 -0.66
N LYS A 104 -11.39 13.66 -0.04
CA LYS A 104 -10.17 14.41 -0.40
C LYS A 104 -8.92 13.59 -0.09
N GLU A 105 -7.96 13.57 -1.01
CA GLU A 105 -6.68 12.90 -0.82
C GLU A 105 -5.89 13.43 0.39
N SER A 106 -6.09 14.69 0.76
CA SER A 106 -5.48 15.30 1.95
C SER A 106 -5.88 14.63 3.27
N TYR A 107 -6.99 13.91 3.30
CA TYR A 107 -7.48 13.17 4.48
C TYR A 107 -7.06 11.70 4.48
N ILE A 108 -6.28 11.28 3.47
CA ILE A 108 -5.74 9.93 3.37
C ILE A 108 -4.22 9.99 3.53
N TYR A 109 -3.72 9.36 4.56
CA TYR A 109 -2.31 9.26 4.89
C TYR A 109 -1.75 7.92 4.44
N GLN A 110 -0.61 7.96 3.75
CA GLN A 110 0.07 6.75 3.30
C GLN A 110 1.19 6.39 4.27
N VAL A 111 1.25 5.11 4.62
CA VAL A 111 2.26 4.59 5.55
C VAL A 111 2.85 3.31 4.95
N VAL A 112 4.15 3.16 5.06
CA VAL A 112 4.85 1.91 4.71
C VAL A 112 5.42 1.30 5.98
N SER A 113 4.97 0.09 6.33
CA SER A 113 5.40 -0.63 7.53
C SER A 113 6.36 -1.76 7.17
N PHE A 114 7.60 -1.65 7.63
CA PHE A 114 8.59 -2.73 7.54
C PHE A 114 8.56 -3.58 8.82
N VAL A 115 8.21 -4.86 8.70
CA VAL A 115 8.06 -5.77 9.84
C VAL A 115 9.10 -6.90 9.89
N GLY A 116 9.90 -7.02 8.85
CA GLY A 116 11.01 -7.97 8.81
C GLY A 116 12.27 -7.45 9.52
N ASP A 117 13.26 -8.33 9.65
CA ASP A 117 14.58 -7.96 10.19
C ASP A 117 15.43 -7.27 9.12
N CYS A 118 15.14 -5.99 8.90
CA CYS A 118 15.84 -5.16 7.93
C CYS A 118 16.49 -3.94 8.59
N GLN A 119 17.45 -3.34 7.89
CA GLN A 119 18.08 -2.08 8.24
C GLN A 119 18.00 -1.13 7.06
N PHE A 120 17.54 0.09 7.26
CA PHE A 120 17.61 1.14 6.26
C PHE A 120 19.05 1.66 6.16
N LYS A 121 19.58 1.73 4.95
CA LYS A 121 20.91 2.22 4.63
C LYS A 121 20.89 3.56 3.89
N THR A 122 19.72 4.08 3.64
CA THR A 122 19.45 5.43 3.17
C THR A 122 18.47 6.09 4.13
N GLU A 123 18.44 7.39 4.15
CA GLU A 123 17.44 8.17 4.87
C GLU A 123 16.05 7.84 4.34
N MET A 124 15.11 7.64 5.25
CA MET A 124 13.73 7.31 4.92
C MET A 124 12.80 8.43 5.37
N PRO A 125 11.73 8.72 4.60
CA PRO A 125 10.75 9.70 5.03
C PRO A 125 9.97 9.21 6.27
N PRO A 126 9.37 10.13 7.07
CA PRO A 126 8.73 9.81 8.34
C PRO A 126 7.62 8.76 8.26
N ASN A 127 6.97 8.63 7.11
CA ASN A 127 5.90 7.65 6.87
C ASN A 127 6.40 6.25 6.46
N VAL A 128 7.72 6.02 6.50
CA VAL A 128 8.34 4.68 6.35
C VAL A 128 8.75 4.18 7.73
N ILE A 129 7.97 3.27 8.29
CA ILE A 129 8.01 2.88 9.69
C ILE A 129 8.58 1.47 9.84
N LYS A 130 9.57 1.30 10.73
CA LYS A 130 10.05 -0.02 11.17
C LYS A 130 9.48 -0.40 12.53
N SER A 131 9.32 0.58 13.42
CA SER A 131 8.76 0.43 14.77
C SER A 131 7.87 1.63 15.09
N GLY A 132 6.95 1.49 16.04
CA GLY A 132 6.09 2.61 16.46
C GLY A 132 4.98 2.97 15.49
N LEU A 133 4.49 2.03 14.67
CA LEU A 133 3.41 2.28 13.71
C LEU A 133 2.17 2.92 14.35
N GLY A 134 1.71 2.36 15.49
CA GLY A 134 0.55 2.93 16.20
C GLY A 134 0.84 4.32 16.77
N SER A 135 2.05 4.56 17.28
CA SER A 135 2.46 5.88 17.77
C SER A 135 2.44 6.91 16.64
N TYR A 136 2.99 6.58 15.47
CA TYR A 136 2.95 7.44 14.30
C TYR A 136 1.51 7.78 13.87
N ILE A 137 0.61 6.81 13.85
CA ILE A 137 -0.80 7.05 13.49
C ILE A 137 -1.46 7.99 14.51
N LYS A 138 -1.15 7.87 15.80
CA LYS A 138 -1.69 8.72 16.86
C LYS A 138 -1.16 10.16 16.87
N GLU A 139 -0.11 10.47 16.12
CA GLU A 139 0.35 11.86 15.93
C GLU A 139 -0.69 12.71 15.16
N PHE A 140 -1.55 12.05 14.37
CA PHE A 140 -2.65 12.70 13.66
C PHE A 140 -3.85 12.83 14.62
N ASN A 141 -4.04 14.03 15.14
CA ASN A 141 -5.06 14.32 16.17
C ASN A 141 -6.07 15.41 15.77
N LYS A 142 -5.95 15.94 14.54
CA LYS A 142 -6.91 16.90 14.01
C LYS A 142 -8.11 16.18 13.43
N ILE A 143 -9.31 16.50 13.92
CA ILE A 143 -10.55 15.95 13.38
C ILE A 143 -10.75 16.46 11.94
N VAL A 144 -10.92 15.55 11.01
CA VAL A 144 -11.16 15.79 9.57
C VAL A 144 -12.44 15.12 9.07
N PHE A 145 -12.99 14.17 9.84
CA PHE A 145 -14.28 13.51 9.58
C PHE A 145 -15.21 13.65 10.78
N SER A 146 -16.47 13.91 10.52
CA SER A 146 -17.56 13.77 11.51
C SER A 146 -17.82 12.28 11.80
N GLU A 147 -18.58 11.99 12.87
CA GLU A 147 -18.98 10.62 13.19
C GLU A 147 -19.80 9.97 12.06
N ASP A 148 -20.67 10.74 11.41
CA ASP A 148 -21.50 10.23 10.31
C ASP A 148 -20.65 9.92 9.07
N GLU A 149 -19.66 10.75 8.75
CA GLU A 149 -18.71 10.49 7.66
C GLU A 149 -17.85 9.23 7.95
N VAL A 150 -17.40 9.05 9.19
CA VAL A 150 -16.69 7.82 9.61
C VAL A 150 -17.59 6.60 9.39
N LYS A 151 -18.84 6.61 9.87
CA LYS A 151 -19.80 5.52 9.70
C LYS A 151 -20.08 5.21 8.23
N GLU A 152 -20.24 6.25 7.39
CA GLU A 152 -20.45 6.06 5.95
C GLU A 152 -19.25 5.36 5.30
N ILE A 153 -18.03 5.80 5.61
CA ILE A 153 -16.80 5.19 5.10
C ILE A 153 -16.68 3.74 5.59
N GLU A 154 -16.97 3.47 6.86
CA GLU A 154 -16.96 2.11 7.43
C GLU A 154 -17.96 1.20 6.73
N ASN A 155 -19.16 1.67 6.43
CA ASN A 155 -20.16 0.90 5.70
C ASN A 155 -19.68 0.52 4.28
N ILE A 156 -18.99 1.43 3.59
CA ILE A 156 -18.41 1.15 2.27
C ILE A 156 -17.28 0.13 2.38
N LEU A 157 -16.35 0.31 3.33
CA LEU A 157 -15.22 -0.60 3.55
C LEU A 157 -15.67 -2.00 3.97
N SER A 158 -16.72 -2.09 4.82
CA SER A 158 -17.32 -3.34 5.25
C SER A 158 -17.94 -4.12 4.08
N ARG A 159 -18.64 -3.42 3.17
CA ARG A 159 -19.16 -4.03 1.93
C ARG A 159 -18.03 -4.54 1.04
N LEU A 160 -16.99 -3.76 0.80
CA LEU A 160 -15.81 -4.19 0.05
C LEU A 160 -15.16 -5.43 0.69
N LYS A 161 -15.12 -5.49 2.01
CA LYS A 161 -14.58 -6.63 2.75
C LYS A 161 -15.45 -7.88 2.61
N SER A 162 -16.77 -7.77 2.66
CA SER A 162 -17.69 -8.91 2.51
C SER A 162 -17.68 -9.53 1.10
N GLU A 163 -17.38 -8.72 0.08
CA GLU A 163 -17.27 -9.16 -1.32
C GLU A 163 -15.92 -9.83 -1.66
N VAL A 164 -15.01 -9.96 -0.69
CA VAL A 164 -13.61 -10.42 -0.91
C VAL A 164 -13.51 -11.80 -1.56
N SER A 165 -14.40 -12.75 -1.29
CA SER A 165 -14.31 -14.10 -1.90
C SER A 165 -14.45 -14.03 -3.43
N VAL A 166 -15.46 -13.32 -3.92
CA VAL A 166 -15.68 -13.11 -5.37
C VAL A 166 -14.61 -12.17 -5.97
N SER A 167 -14.13 -11.20 -5.19
CA SER A 167 -13.14 -10.23 -5.66
C SER A 167 -11.72 -10.79 -5.67
N THR A 168 -11.38 -11.80 -4.87
CA THR A 168 -10.04 -12.44 -4.88
C THR A 168 -9.79 -13.15 -6.20
N GLU A 169 -10.74 -13.91 -6.72
CA GLU A 169 -10.62 -14.56 -8.03
C GLU A 169 -10.50 -13.53 -9.15
N LYS A 170 -11.34 -12.50 -9.13
CA LYS A 170 -11.26 -11.37 -10.07
C LYS A 170 -9.93 -10.62 -9.95
N HIS A 171 -9.39 -10.48 -8.74
CA HIS A 171 -8.09 -9.85 -8.53
C HIS A 171 -6.96 -10.68 -9.13
N ILE A 172 -6.93 -12.00 -8.89
CA ILE A 172 -5.96 -12.92 -9.48
C ILE A 172 -6.04 -12.88 -11.01
N GLN A 173 -7.25 -12.94 -11.56
CA GLN A 173 -7.46 -12.83 -13.00
C GLN A 173 -6.98 -11.48 -13.56
N SER A 174 -7.24 -10.38 -12.85
CA SER A 174 -6.75 -9.04 -13.20
C SER A 174 -5.22 -8.96 -13.20
N LEU A 175 -4.55 -9.62 -12.24
CA LEU A 175 -3.09 -9.71 -12.21
C LEU A 175 -2.56 -10.51 -13.42
N HIS A 176 -3.15 -11.67 -13.72
CA HIS A 176 -2.79 -12.47 -14.88
C HIS A 176 -2.93 -11.68 -16.18
N ASN A 177 -4.05 -11.00 -16.38
CA ASN A 177 -4.30 -10.20 -17.57
C ASN A 177 -3.27 -9.06 -17.71
N ARG A 178 -2.84 -8.43 -16.61
CA ARG A 178 -1.80 -7.40 -16.64
C ARG A 178 -0.42 -7.95 -16.98
N HIS A 179 -0.08 -9.13 -16.45
CA HIS A 179 1.21 -9.76 -16.74
C HIS A 179 1.33 -10.30 -18.17
N SER A 180 0.21 -10.68 -18.77
CA SER A 180 0.15 -11.12 -20.17
C SER A 180 -0.03 -9.98 -21.18
N SER A 181 -0.28 -8.76 -20.72
CA SER A 181 -0.50 -7.59 -21.58
C SER A 181 0.80 -6.88 -21.94
N ASN A 182 1.02 -6.63 -23.22
CA ASN A 182 2.14 -5.81 -23.70
C ASN A 182 1.88 -4.30 -23.58
N THR A 183 0.63 -3.89 -23.29
CA THR A 183 0.22 -2.49 -23.23
C THR A 183 -0.04 -1.98 -21.80
N THR A 184 -0.01 -2.87 -20.82
CA THR A 184 -0.35 -2.56 -19.44
C THR A 184 0.80 -2.90 -18.52
N CYS A 185 1.18 -1.97 -17.62
CA CYS A 185 2.21 -2.22 -16.64
C CYS A 185 1.76 -3.32 -15.66
N PRO A 186 2.50 -4.43 -15.52
CA PRO A 186 2.11 -5.54 -14.64
C PRO A 186 2.02 -5.11 -13.16
N ASN A 187 2.84 -4.15 -12.74
CA ASN A 187 2.89 -3.71 -11.33
C ASN A 187 1.75 -2.76 -10.95
N CYS A 188 1.41 -1.82 -11.85
CA CYS A 188 0.47 -0.76 -11.50
C CYS A 188 -0.78 -0.72 -12.39
N GLY A 189 -0.88 -1.49 -13.45
CA GLY A 189 -2.01 -1.50 -14.36
C GLY A 189 -2.16 -0.22 -15.20
N SER A 190 -1.20 0.71 -15.16
CA SER A 190 -1.19 1.88 -16.05
C SER A 190 -0.82 1.48 -17.47
N ASN A 191 -1.29 2.24 -18.47
CA ASN A 191 -0.87 2.01 -19.84
C ASN A 191 0.65 2.22 -19.97
N LEU A 192 1.30 1.30 -20.68
CA LEU A 192 2.69 1.45 -21.09
C LEU A 192 2.75 2.45 -22.25
N VAL A 193 3.75 3.30 -22.24
CA VAL A 193 4.04 4.23 -23.34
C VAL A 193 5.27 3.72 -24.04
N GLU A 194 5.14 3.41 -25.32
CA GLU A 194 6.28 3.07 -26.16
C GLU A 194 7.19 4.28 -26.34
N ARG A 195 8.48 4.10 -26.13
CA ARG A 195 9.47 5.15 -26.32
C ARG A 195 10.61 4.62 -27.17
N THR A 196 10.87 5.26 -28.28
CA THR A 196 12.02 4.99 -29.10
C THR A 196 13.28 5.60 -28.46
N VAL A 197 14.31 4.79 -28.30
CA VAL A 197 15.62 5.25 -27.81
C VAL A 197 16.38 5.88 -28.99
N LYS A 198 16.56 7.19 -28.94
CA LYS A 198 17.21 7.95 -30.06
C LYS A 198 18.74 7.93 -30.01
N LYS A 199 19.37 7.53 -28.91
CA LYS A 199 20.84 7.44 -28.72
C LYS A 199 21.20 6.31 -27.78
N GLY A 200 22.35 5.64 -28.03
CA GLY A 200 22.90 4.58 -27.21
C GLY A 200 22.82 3.20 -27.86
N ALA A 201 23.37 2.17 -27.17
CA ALA A 201 23.46 0.79 -27.67
C ALA A 201 22.08 0.09 -27.93
N LYS A 202 20.96 0.74 -27.58
CA LYS A 202 19.59 0.26 -27.78
C LYS A 202 18.77 1.23 -28.64
N ALA A 203 19.42 2.04 -29.47
CA ALA A 203 18.74 2.87 -30.46
C ALA A 203 18.25 1.98 -31.61
N GLY A 204 16.96 2.00 -31.87
CA GLY A 204 16.29 1.22 -32.89
C GLY A 204 14.80 1.50 -32.84
#